data_02d2b4e644a4bba728a00be591f86cfa
#
_entry.id   02d2b4e644a4bba728a00be591f86cfa
#
_cell.length_a   1.000
_cell.length_b   1.000
_cell.length_c   1.000
_cell.angle_alpha   90.00
_cell.angle_beta   90.00
_cell.angle_gamma   90.00
#
_symmetry.space_group_name_H-M   'P 1'
#
loop_
_entity.id
_entity.type
_entity.pdbx_description
1 polymer ?
#
loop_
_entity_poly.entity_id
_entity_poly.type
_entity_poly.pdbx_seq_one_letter_code
_entity_poly.pdbx_strand_id
1 'polypeptide(L)'
;PFGGARTAMLWHSLNSYNEIQNLAIYKQVEKFHFADNFIQKFIAVMYMRMIYDVLANRAMNEHIAPAINKLRQSEKDITRVFNSSSNIGDFWSESNIVVMDLSDVNTDTKKRIPLLLTNKLYNEHKQSRKDKKYLNIIVDEAHNILSYQSTRESEEWKDYRLEVFEEIIKEGRKFGVFLTIASQRPSDISSTIISQLHNYFIHRLVNEKDIEQVNNTISYLDKVSVESLPILSTGVCVVAGQLAEMPLVIQIDKIEKEFEPQNETIEIESIWSKKN
;
A
#
# COMPACT_ATOMS: atom_id res chain seq x y z
N PRO A 1 -21.59 -18.81 -23.42
CA PRO A 1 -21.81 -19.76 -24.48
C PRO A 1 -22.55 -19.08 -25.65
N PHE A 2 -21.77 -18.36 -26.47
CA PHE A 2 -22.29 -17.84 -27.71
C PHE A 2 -22.26 -18.98 -28.70
N GLY A 3 -23.45 -19.58 -28.92
CA GLY A 3 -23.60 -20.71 -29.79
C GLY A 3 -23.34 -20.34 -31.25
N GLY A 4 -22.47 -21.12 -31.86
CA GLY A 4 -22.42 -21.37 -33.27
C GLY A 4 -21.85 -20.27 -34.16
N ALA A 5 -20.79 -20.61 -34.86
CA ALA A 5 -20.07 -19.81 -35.87
C ALA A 5 -20.92 -19.28 -37.07
N ARG A 6 -22.21 -19.32 -37.00
CA ARG A 6 -23.13 -18.90 -38.08
C ARG A 6 -23.78 -17.53 -37.91
N THR A 7 -23.47 -16.80 -36.84
CA THR A 7 -24.04 -15.49 -36.56
C THR A 7 -22.97 -14.40 -36.29
N ALA A 8 -21.80 -14.50 -36.89
CA ALA A 8 -20.90 -13.36 -36.97
C ALA A 8 -21.51 -12.34 -37.95
N MET A 9 -22.46 -11.55 -37.47
CA MET A 9 -22.94 -10.41 -38.25
C MET A 9 -21.87 -9.37 -38.33
N LEU A 10 -21.45 -9.04 -39.54
CA LEU A 10 -20.58 -7.92 -39.82
C LEU A 10 -21.38 -6.63 -39.53
N TRP A 11 -21.08 -5.93 -38.47
CA TRP A 11 -21.69 -4.66 -38.06
C TRP A 11 -21.74 -3.63 -39.20
N HIS A 12 -20.82 -3.70 -40.16
CA HIS A 12 -20.76 -2.82 -41.34
C HIS A 12 -21.85 -3.11 -42.38
N SER A 13 -22.59 -4.18 -42.23
CA SER A 13 -23.72 -4.48 -43.14
C SER A 13 -25.07 -3.98 -42.61
N LEU A 14 -25.08 -3.37 -41.42
CA LEU A 14 -26.30 -2.83 -40.81
C LEU A 14 -26.40 -1.34 -41.14
N ASN A 15 -27.49 -0.99 -41.87
CA ASN A 15 -27.68 0.36 -42.40
C ASN A 15 -28.60 1.25 -41.56
N SER A 16 -29.30 0.67 -40.56
CA SER A 16 -30.23 1.43 -39.74
C SER A 16 -30.27 0.96 -38.27
N TYR A 17 -30.64 1.89 -37.36
CA TYR A 17 -30.84 1.56 -35.95
C TYR A 17 -31.96 0.52 -35.75
N ASN A 18 -32.99 0.55 -36.57
CA ASN A 18 -34.09 -0.43 -36.51
C ASN A 18 -33.64 -1.85 -36.82
N GLU A 19 -32.69 -2.03 -37.75
CA GLU A 19 -32.10 -3.34 -38.03
C GLU A 19 -31.31 -3.86 -36.83
N ILE A 20 -30.57 -2.98 -36.14
CA ILE A 20 -29.83 -3.33 -34.92
C ILE A 20 -30.77 -3.78 -33.80
N GLN A 21 -31.88 -3.06 -33.57
CA GLN A 21 -32.87 -3.39 -32.54
C GLN A 21 -33.56 -4.76 -32.77
N ASN A 22 -33.69 -5.19 -34.01
CA ASN A 22 -34.31 -6.46 -34.33
C ASN A 22 -33.38 -7.67 -34.14
N LEU A 23 -32.10 -7.45 -33.93
CA LEU A 23 -31.15 -8.53 -33.68
C LEU A 23 -31.42 -9.22 -32.34
N ALA A 24 -31.33 -10.55 -32.34
CA ALA A 24 -31.44 -11.33 -31.10
C ALA A 24 -30.43 -10.91 -30.04
N ILE A 25 -29.21 -10.54 -30.46
CA ILE A 25 -28.17 -10.05 -29.59
C ILE A 25 -28.53 -8.71 -28.95
N TYR A 26 -29.17 -7.78 -29.68
CA TYR A 26 -29.60 -6.50 -29.12
C TYR A 26 -30.64 -6.70 -28.01
N LYS A 27 -31.62 -7.58 -28.22
CA LYS A 27 -32.65 -7.94 -27.23
C LYS A 27 -32.06 -8.61 -25.99
N GLN A 28 -30.92 -9.31 -26.11
CA GLN A 28 -30.18 -9.86 -24.97
C GLN A 28 -29.41 -8.79 -24.24
N VAL A 29 -28.75 -7.85 -24.96
CA VAL A 29 -28.01 -6.72 -24.38
C VAL A 29 -28.94 -5.77 -23.63
N GLU A 30 -30.15 -5.52 -24.17
CA GLU A 30 -31.17 -4.67 -23.52
C GLU A 30 -31.63 -5.24 -22.17
N LYS A 31 -31.61 -6.56 -22.02
CA LYS A 31 -31.89 -7.26 -20.76
C LYS A 31 -30.70 -7.43 -19.86
N PHE A 32 -29.50 -7.03 -20.32
CA PHE A 32 -28.30 -7.17 -19.56
C PHE A 32 -28.21 -6.04 -18.55
N HIS A 33 -28.24 -6.38 -17.28
CA HIS A 33 -27.97 -5.46 -16.18
C HIS A 33 -26.56 -5.70 -15.65
N PHE A 34 -25.81 -4.61 -15.53
CA PHE A 34 -24.52 -4.70 -14.84
C PHE A 34 -24.75 -5.05 -13.37
N ALA A 35 -23.92 -5.94 -12.84
CA ALA A 35 -23.89 -6.20 -11.42
C ALA A 35 -23.64 -4.89 -10.65
N ASP A 36 -24.17 -4.77 -9.43
CA ASP A 36 -24.00 -3.56 -8.62
C ASP A 36 -22.55 -3.39 -8.15
N ASN A 37 -21.81 -4.48 -8.06
CA ASN A 37 -20.41 -4.46 -7.66
C ASN A 37 -19.52 -3.81 -8.75
N PHE A 38 -18.74 -2.81 -8.35
CA PHE A 38 -17.83 -2.06 -9.23
C PHE A 38 -16.87 -2.98 -9.99
N ILE A 39 -16.26 -3.97 -9.33
CA ILE A 39 -15.28 -4.87 -9.95
C ILE A 39 -15.94 -5.74 -11.00
N GLN A 40 -17.14 -6.26 -10.73
CA GLN A 40 -17.88 -7.05 -11.71
C GLN A 40 -18.29 -6.20 -12.92
N LYS A 41 -18.71 -4.95 -12.69
CA LYS A 41 -18.94 -3.99 -13.79
C LYS A 41 -17.68 -3.78 -14.62
N PHE A 42 -16.55 -3.55 -13.96
CA PHE A 42 -15.27 -3.30 -14.64
C PHE A 42 -14.83 -4.51 -15.46
N ILE A 43 -14.92 -5.73 -14.90
CA ILE A 43 -14.61 -6.98 -15.61
C ILE A 43 -15.53 -7.14 -16.82
N ALA A 44 -16.83 -6.86 -16.70
CA ALA A 44 -17.77 -6.95 -17.80
C ALA A 44 -17.45 -5.97 -18.94
N VAL A 45 -17.09 -4.72 -18.60
CA VAL A 45 -16.65 -3.71 -19.58
C VAL A 45 -15.35 -4.13 -20.26
N MET A 46 -14.39 -4.69 -19.52
CA MET A 46 -13.14 -5.21 -20.11
C MET A 46 -13.41 -6.36 -21.09
N TYR A 47 -14.35 -7.27 -20.77
CA TYR A 47 -14.76 -8.31 -21.71
C TYR A 47 -15.39 -7.75 -22.98
N MET A 48 -16.27 -6.78 -22.86
CA MET A 48 -16.88 -6.13 -24.03
C MET A 48 -15.81 -5.42 -24.88
N ARG A 49 -14.88 -4.75 -24.26
CA ARG A 49 -13.76 -4.10 -24.95
C ARG A 49 -12.86 -5.12 -25.64
N MET A 50 -12.52 -6.21 -24.96
CA MET A 50 -11.74 -7.31 -25.54
C MET A 50 -12.43 -7.88 -26.80
N ILE A 51 -13.73 -8.17 -26.70
CA ILE A 51 -14.48 -8.70 -27.84
C ILE A 51 -14.44 -7.70 -29.01
N TYR A 52 -14.64 -6.42 -28.74
CA TYR A 52 -14.58 -5.37 -29.75
C TYR A 52 -13.21 -5.28 -30.44
N ASP A 53 -12.13 -5.28 -29.65
CA ASP A 53 -10.76 -5.13 -30.19
C ASP A 53 -10.33 -6.39 -30.96
N VAL A 54 -10.74 -7.58 -30.53
CA VAL A 54 -10.50 -8.85 -31.26
C VAL A 54 -11.28 -8.89 -32.58
N LEU A 55 -12.55 -8.50 -32.57
CA LEU A 55 -13.37 -8.44 -33.79
C LEU A 55 -12.89 -7.39 -34.79
N ALA A 56 -12.31 -6.30 -34.27
CA ALA A 56 -11.72 -5.25 -35.10
C ALA A 56 -10.27 -5.56 -35.55
N ASN A 57 -9.76 -6.76 -35.27
CA ASN A 57 -8.37 -7.18 -35.53
C ASN A 57 -7.31 -6.22 -34.92
N ARG A 58 -7.62 -5.57 -33.79
CA ARG A 58 -6.73 -4.65 -33.09
C ARG A 58 -5.91 -5.35 -32.00
N ALA A 59 -6.42 -6.45 -31.46
CA ALA A 59 -5.76 -7.23 -30.44
C ALA A 59 -6.07 -8.72 -30.58
N MET A 60 -5.20 -9.56 -30.02
CA MET A 60 -5.47 -10.98 -29.87
C MET A 60 -6.00 -11.28 -28.47
N ASN A 61 -6.88 -12.29 -28.35
CA ASN A 61 -7.45 -12.71 -27.08
C ASN A 61 -6.34 -13.03 -26.04
N GLU A 62 -5.24 -13.61 -26.50
CA GLU A 62 -4.08 -13.99 -25.67
C GLU A 62 -3.43 -12.81 -24.93
N HIS A 63 -3.55 -11.59 -25.46
CA HIS A 63 -2.99 -10.39 -24.84
C HIS A 63 -3.85 -9.84 -23.70
N ILE A 64 -5.19 -9.99 -23.78
CA ILE A 64 -6.12 -9.34 -22.86
C ILE A 64 -6.72 -10.32 -21.85
N ALA A 65 -6.96 -11.57 -22.24
CA ALA A 65 -7.58 -12.58 -21.37
C ALA A 65 -6.80 -12.82 -20.05
N PRO A 66 -5.45 -12.83 -20.01
CA PRO A 66 -4.73 -13.00 -18.77
C PRO A 66 -5.00 -11.88 -17.74
N ALA A 67 -5.14 -10.63 -18.19
CA ALA A 67 -5.46 -9.50 -17.31
C ALA A 67 -6.86 -9.64 -16.70
N ILE A 68 -7.84 -10.02 -17.49
CA ILE A 68 -9.22 -10.27 -17.04
C ILE A 68 -9.26 -11.44 -16.04
N ASN A 69 -8.50 -12.51 -16.30
CA ASN A 69 -8.44 -13.65 -15.39
C ASN A 69 -7.80 -13.27 -14.04
N LYS A 70 -6.74 -12.46 -14.03
CA LYS A 70 -6.15 -11.92 -12.79
C LYS A 70 -7.14 -11.08 -12.01
N LEU A 71 -7.91 -10.21 -12.68
CA LEU A 71 -8.94 -9.41 -12.02
C LEU A 71 -10.03 -10.29 -11.40
N ARG A 72 -10.48 -11.34 -12.10
CA ARG A 72 -11.44 -12.31 -11.54
C ARG A 72 -10.92 -13.04 -10.32
N GLN A 73 -9.67 -13.45 -10.34
CA GLN A 73 -9.04 -14.10 -9.17
C GLN A 73 -8.94 -13.16 -7.98
N SER A 74 -8.66 -11.87 -8.22
CA SER A 74 -8.54 -10.84 -7.19
C SER A 74 -9.89 -10.23 -6.78
N GLU A 75 -11.01 -10.59 -7.43
CA GLU A 75 -12.33 -9.99 -7.19
C GLU A 75 -12.75 -10.03 -5.71
N LYS A 76 -12.59 -11.18 -5.06
CA LYS A 76 -12.96 -11.36 -3.65
C LYS A 76 -12.12 -10.46 -2.73
N ASP A 77 -10.82 -10.41 -2.96
CA ASP A 77 -9.90 -9.61 -2.16
C ASP A 77 -10.16 -8.11 -2.36
N ILE A 78 -10.38 -7.68 -3.60
CA ILE A 78 -10.68 -6.29 -3.92
C ILE A 78 -12.03 -5.88 -3.30
N THR A 79 -13.06 -6.70 -3.43
CA THR A 79 -14.40 -6.41 -2.87
C THR A 79 -14.38 -6.36 -1.34
N ARG A 80 -13.52 -7.13 -0.69
CA ARG A 80 -13.36 -7.10 0.76
C ARG A 80 -12.72 -5.80 1.25
N VAL A 81 -11.79 -5.25 0.48
CA VAL A 81 -10.98 -4.07 0.85
C VAL A 81 -11.62 -2.77 0.37
N PHE A 82 -12.24 -2.78 -0.82
CA PHE A 82 -12.79 -1.57 -1.44
C PHE A 82 -14.31 -1.65 -1.46
N ASN A 83 -14.95 -0.69 -0.81
CA ASN A 83 -16.38 -0.47 -0.91
C ASN A 83 -16.64 0.70 -1.87
N SER A 84 -17.47 0.48 -2.89
CA SER A 84 -17.86 1.50 -3.88
C SER A 84 -19.10 2.30 -3.44
N SER A 85 -19.27 2.57 -2.15
CA SER A 85 -20.36 3.43 -1.70
C SER A 85 -20.14 4.86 -2.21
N SER A 86 -21.20 5.46 -2.75
CA SER A 86 -21.19 6.83 -3.30
C SER A 86 -21.01 7.94 -2.26
N ASN A 87 -21.04 7.60 -0.98
CA ASN A 87 -20.81 8.51 0.14
C ASN A 87 -19.45 8.23 0.79
N ILE A 88 -18.39 8.51 0.05
CA ILE A 88 -17.08 8.67 0.67
C ILE A 88 -17.09 10.09 1.25
N GLY A 89 -17.29 10.20 2.56
CA GLY A 89 -17.03 11.44 3.27
C GLY A 89 -15.61 11.93 3.00
N ASP A 90 -15.35 13.21 3.21
CA ASP A 90 -13.99 13.73 3.11
C ASP A 90 -13.08 12.89 4.02
N PHE A 91 -11.99 12.37 3.49
CA PHE A 91 -11.01 11.56 4.22
C PHE A 91 -10.55 12.24 5.52
N TRP A 92 -10.56 13.58 5.54
CA TRP A 92 -10.15 14.43 6.66
C TRP A 92 -11.32 15.09 7.42
N SER A 93 -12.57 14.69 7.16
CA SER A 93 -13.75 15.45 7.62
C SER A 93 -13.90 15.55 9.13
N GLU A 94 -13.43 14.59 9.90
CA GLU A 94 -13.68 14.50 11.34
C GLU A 94 -12.42 14.58 12.21
N SER A 95 -11.24 14.34 11.63
CA SER A 95 -9.98 14.30 12.38
C SER A 95 -8.77 14.67 11.54
N ASN A 96 -7.78 15.26 12.20
CA ASN A 96 -6.45 15.47 11.62
C ASN A 96 -5.59 14.20 11.65
N ILE A 97 -6.08 13.13 12.27
CA ILE A 97 -5.37 11.84 12.37
C ILE A 97 -6.29 10.74 11.80
N VAL A 98 -5.78 10.01 10.84
CA VAL A 98 -6.46 8.85 10.25
C VAL A 98 -5.56 7.64 10.43
N VAL A 99 -6.10 6.58 11.03
CA VAL A 99 -5.40 5.31 11.22
C VAL A 99 -6.00 4.28 10.27
N MET A 100 -5.13 3.63 9.51
CA MET A 100 -5.51 2.54 8.62
C MET A 100 -4.95 1.22 9.16
N ASP A 101 -5.83 0.37 9.64
CA ASP A 101 -5.47 -1.00 10.04
C ASP A 101 -5.49 -1.94 8.84
N LEU A 102 -4.38 -2.65 8.65
CA LEU A 102 -4.18 -3.63 7.57
C LEU A 102 -3.99 -5.05 8.11
N SER A 103 -4.32 -5.33 9.36
CA SER A 103 -4.13 -6.65 10.00
C SER A 103 -4.84 -7.77 9.23
N ASP A 104 -6.07 -7.52 8.80
CA ASP A 104 -6.98 -8.50 8.19
C ASP A 104 -6.83 -8.70 6.67
N VAL A 105 -5.89 -8.00 6.02
CA VAL A 105 -5.68 -8.13 4.58
C VAL A 105 -4.51 -9.05 4.25
N ASN A 106 -4.52 -9.63 3.04
CA ASN A 106 -3.44 -10.49 2.58
C ASN A 106 -2.13 -9.69 2.33
N THR A 107 -1.01 -10.39 2.28
CA THR A 107 0.33 -9.79 2.16
C THR A 107 0.48 -8.88 0.95
N ASP A 108 -0.10 -9.25 -0.20
CA ASP A 108 -0.03 -8.43 -1.41
C ASP A 108 -0.80 -7.12 -1.26
N THR A 109 -1.97 -7.18 -0.63
CA THR A 109 -2.79 -6.01 -0.33
C THR A 109 -2.12 -5.10 0.69
N LYS A 110 -1.44 -5.67 1.71
CA LYS A 110 -0.63 -4.91 2.70
C LYS A 110 0.45 -4.05 2.04
N LYS A 111 0.98 -4.46 0.90
CA LYS A 111 1.98 -3.68 0.15
C LYS A 111 1.34 -2.67 -0.80
N ARG A 112 0.24 -3.05 -1.47
CA ARG A 112 -0.40 -2.24 -2.51
C ARG A 112 -1.19 -1.06 -1.97
N ILE A 113 -1.97 -1.26 -0.90
CA ILE A 113 -2.79 -0.17 -0.34
C ILE A 113 -1.94 0.99 0.17
N PRO A 114 -0.92 0.79 1.03
CA PRO A 114 -0.07 1.89 1.48
C PRO A 114 0.60 2.61 0.32
N LEU A 115 1.10 1.88 -0.68
CA LEU A 115 1.71 2.47 -1.86
C LEU A 115 0.73 3.39 -2.60
N LEU A 116 -0.46 2.89 -2.95
CA LEU A 116 -1.44 3.64 -3.73
C LEU A 116 -1.96 4.85 -2.96
N LEU A 117 -2.23 4.67 -1.65
CA LEU A 117 -2.70 5.75 -0.79
C LEU A 117 -1.62 6.82 -0.61
N THR A 118 -0.41 6.41 -0.28
CA THR A 118 0.72 7.32 -0.07
C THR A 118 1.01 8.12 -1.34
N ASN A 119 1.04 7.45 -2.50
CA ASN A 119 1.23 8.12 -3.79
C ASN A 119 0.08 9.11 -4.10
N LYS A 120 -1.16 8.72 -3.85
CA LYS A 120 -2.33 9.59 -4.03
C LYS A 120 -2.24 10.82 -3.14
N LEU A 121 -2.06 10.64 -1.83
CA LEU A 121 -1.97 11.73 -0.86
C LEU A 121 -0.80 12.68 -1.16
N TYR A 122 0.35 12.13 -1.53
CA TYR A 122 1.51 12.92 -1.92
C TYR A 122 1.23 13.79 -3.16
N ASN A 123 0.63 13.21 -4.20
CA ASN A 123 0.32 13.93 -5.43
C ASN A 123 -0.77 14.99 -5.21
N GLU A 124 -1.80 14.71 -4.44
CA GLU A 124 -2.84 15.68 -4.07
C GLU A 124 -2.22 16.84 -3.30
N HIS A 125 -1.36 16.56 -2.33
CA HIS A 125 -0.68 17.58 -1.52
C HIS A 125 0.29 18.42 -2.37
N LYS A 126 1.01 17.79 -3.30
CA LYS A 126 1.91 18.45 -4.26
C LYS A 126 1.16 19.44 -5.17
N GLN A 127 -0.12 19.16 -5.50
CA GLN A 127 -0.97 20.04 -6.28
C GLN A 127 -1.58 21.18 -5.45
N SER A 128 -1.85 20.96 -4.18
CA SER A 128 -2.53 21.88 -3.26
C SER A 128 -1.60 22.90 -2.59
N ARG A 129 -0.53 23.31 -3.24
CA ARG A 129 0.56 24.18 -2.70
C ARG A 129 0.11 25.46 -1.98
N LYS A 130 -1.15 25.87 -2.11
CA LYS A 130 -1.67 27.12 -1.53
C LYS A 130 -2.06 27.01 -0.05
N ASP A 131 -2.37 25.82 0.39
CA ASP A 131 -2.79 25.57 1.77
C ASP A 131 -1.55 25.15 2.56
N LYS A 132 -1.02 26.00 3.41
CA LYS A 132 0.15 25.74 4.29
C LYS A 132 -0.13 24.58 5.29
N LYS A 133 -0.62 23.46 4.79
CA LYS A 133 -0.87 22.24 5.58
C LYS A 133 0.32 21.31 5.46
N TYR A 134 0.58 20.57 6.52
CA TYR A 134 1.59 19.52 6.53
C TYR A 134 0.92 18.16 6.56
N LEU A 135 1.49 17.22 5.81
CA LEU A 135 1.06 15.82 5.80
C LEU A 135 2.18 14.97 6.40
N ASN A 136 1.89 14.28 7.49
CA ASN A 136 2.79 13.28 8.06
C ASN A 136 2.23 11.89 7.75
N ILE A 137 3.02 11.08 7.07
CA ILE A 137 2.70 9.69 6.76
C ILE A 137 3.55 8.83 7.68
N ILE A 138 2.90 8.03 8.53
CA ILE A 138 3.57 7.14 9.47
C ILE A 138 3.33 5.71 8.97
N VAL A 139 4.42 4.99 8.71
CA VAL A 139 4.40 3.59 8.27
C VAL A 139 4.97 2.73 9.39
N ASP A 140 4.08 2.03 10.09
CA ASP A 140 4.47 1.06 11.09
C ASP A 140 4.76 -0.30 10.45
N GLU A 141 5.63 -1.10 11.09
CA GLU A 141 6.14 -2.36 10.55
C GLU A 141 6.58 -2.25 9.08
N ALA A 142 7.29 -1.18 8.77
CA ALA A 142 7.66 -0.76 7.42
C ALA A 142 8.43 -1.82 6.64
N HIS A 143 9.10 -2.77 7.30
CA HIS A 143 9.74 -3.91 6.64
C HIS A 143 8.76 -4.76 5.81
N ASN A 144 7.48 -4.79 6.16
CA ASN A 144 6.46 -5.47 5.37
C ASN A 144 6.14 -4.75 4.04
N ILE A 145 6.34 -3.43 4.01
CA ILE A 145 5.99 -2.58 2.87
C ILE A 145 7.23 -2.21 2.06
N LEU A 146 8.34 -1.91 2.72
CA LEU A 146 9.56 -1.38 2.10
C LEU A 146 10.67 -2.43 1.94
N SER A 147 10.31 -3.72 2.05
CA SER A 147 11.25 -4.81 1.86
C SER A 147 11.78 -4.87 0.43
N TYR A 148 13.09 -5.00 0.30
CA TYR A 148 13.76 -5.30 -0.96
C TYR A 148 13.60 -6.77 -1.36
N GLN A 149 13.50 -7.67 -0.38
CA GLN A 149 13.42 -9.12 -0.58
C GLN A 149 11.96 -9.56 -0.76
N SER A 150 11.42 -9.42 -1.95
CA SER A 150 10.09 -9.95 -2.29
C SER A 150 10.19 -10.93 -3.45
N THR A 151 10.01 -12.23 -3.17
CA THR A 151 10.03 -13.30 -4.19
C THR A 151 8.71 -13.48 -4.94
N ARG A 152 7.61 -12.87 -4.46
CA ARG A 152 6.26 -13.01 -5.03
C ARG A 152 5.82 -11.84 -5.88
N GLU A 153 6.60 -10.77 -5.88
CA GLU A 153 6.33 -9.52 -6.57
C GLU A 153 7.16 -9.45 -7.84
N SER A 154 6.62 -8.91 -8.95
CA SER A 154 7.47 -8.64 -10.12
C SER A 154 8.48 -7.54 -9.78
N GLU A 155 9.67 -7.59 -10.37
CA GLU A 155 10.72 -6.60 -10.10
C GLU A 155 10.25 -5.18 -10.43
N GLU A 156 9.56 -4.99 -11.56
CA GLU A 156 9.00 -3.70 -11.96
C GLU A 156 8.05 -3.10 -10.92
N TRP A 157 7.22 -3.94 -10.28
CA TRP A 157 6.30 -3.48 -9.24
C TRP A 157 7.02 -3.15 -7.94
N LYS A 158 8.02 -3.94 -7.58
CA LYS A 158 8.89 -3.71 -6.43
C LYS A 158 9.65 -2.39 -6.58
N ASP A 159 10.26 -2.17 -7.75
CA ASP A 159 11.01 -0.96 -8.04
C ASP A 159 10.10 0.27 -8.00
N TYR A 160 8.95 0.22 -8.65
CA TYR A 160 7.97 1.31 -8.58
C TYR A 160 7.54 1.63 -7.15
N ARG A 161 7.33 0.61 -6.32
CA ARG A 161 6.97 0.81 -4.91
C ARG A 161 8.07 1.52 -4.14
N LEU A 162 9.30 1.10 -4.29
CA LEU A 162 10.44 1.72 -3.62
C LEU A 162 10.68 3.15 -4.13
N GLU A 163 10.59 3.39 -5.44
CA GLU A 163 10.73 4.71 -6.05
C GLU A 163 9.75 5.74 -5.49
N VAL A 164 8.48 5.37 -5.29
CA VAL A 164 7.47 6.29 -4.73
C VAL A 164 7.86 6.74 -3.32
N PHE A 165 8.29 5.82 -2.46
CA PHE A 165 8.72 6.18 -1.11
C PHE A 165 10.04 6.96 -1.11
N GLU A 166 10.98 6.62 -1.97
CA GLU A 166 12.23 7.36 -2.15
C GLU A 166 11.96 8.79 -2.63
N GLU A 167 11.04 9.00 -3.58
CA GLU A 167 10.68 10.35 -4.02
C GLU A 167 10.14 11.19 -2.86
N ILE A 168 9.29 10.61 -2.02
CA ILE A 168 8.73 11.30 -0.86
C ILE A 168 9.83 11.67 0.14
N ILE A 169 10.77 10.79 0.41
CA ILE A 169 11.89 11.06 1.31
C ILE A 169 12.76 12.19 0.76
N LYS A 170 13.09 12.15 -0.53
CA LYS A 170 13.96 13.14 -1.20
C LYS A 170 13.29 14.50 -1.36
N GLU A 171 12.03 14.52 -1.72
CA GLU A 171 11.35 15.73 -2.18
C GLU A 171 10.15 16.18 -1.34
N GLY A 172 9.59 15.30 -0.52
CA GLY A 172 8.36 15.55 0.25
C GLY A 172 8.43 16.86 1.06
N ARG A 173 9.58 17.14 1.69
CA ARG A 173 9.80 18.38 2.45
C ARG A 173 9.47 19.64 1.65
N LYS A 174 9.74 19.67 0.35
CA LYS A 174 9.46 20.82 -0.52
C LYS A 174 7.95 21.10 -0.63
N PHE A 175 7.16 20.08 -0.38
CA PHE A 175 5.70 20.11 -0.47
C PHE A 175 5.02 20.00 0.91
N GLY A 176 5.79 19.99 2.01
CA GLY A 176 5.25 19.83 3.37
C GLY A 176 4.80 18.39 3.67
N VAL A 177 5.32 17.40 2.96
CA VAL A 177 5.06 15.99 3.21
C VAL A 177 6.26 15.36 3.91
N PHE A 178 5.99 14.68 5.02
CA PHE A 178 6.99 14.02 5.85
C PHE A 178 6.64 12.54 6.00
N LEU A 179 7.67 11.70 6.04
CA LEU A 179 7.53 10.26 6.18
C LEU A 179 8.25 9.81 7.47
N THR A 180 7.53 9.09 8.31
CA THR A 180 8.08 8.39 9.47
C THR A 180 7.96 6.89 9.24
N ILE A 181 9.07 6.18 9.41
CA ILE A 181 9.15 4.73 9.21
C ILE A 181 9.50 4.09 10.55
N ALA A 182 8.66 3.18 11.04
CA ALA A 182 8.96 2.36 12.20
C ALA A 182 9.14 0.90 11.78
N SER A 183 10.16 0.23 12.32
CA SER A 183 10.42 -1.17 11.99
C SER A 183 11.26 -1.84 13.08
N GLN A 184 10.97 -3.10 13.36
CA GLN A 184 11.77 -3.98 14.21
C GLN A 184 12.87 -4.70 13.42
N ARG A 185 12.86 -4.63 12.08
CA ARG A 185 13.77 -5.34 11.16
C ARG A 185 14.35 -4.40 10.11
N PRO A 186 15.28 -3.52 10.50
CA PRO A 186 15.88 -2.60 9.53
C PRO A 186 16.65 -3.32 8.41
N SER A 187 17.18 -4.52 8.64
CA SER A 187 17.87 -5.30 7.61
C SER A 187 16.97 -5.75 6.45
N ASP A 188 15.65 -5.81 6.65
CA ASP A 188 14.70 -6.17 5.61
C ASP A 188 14.27 -4.95 4.75
N ILE A 189 14.55 -3.72 5.20
CA ILE A 189 14.22 -2.50 4.47
C ILE A 189 15.33 -2.17 3.46
N SER A 190 14.96 -1.59 2.31
CA SER A 190 15.92 -1.11 1.32
C SER A 190 16.96 -0.18 1.95
N SER A 191 18.24 -0.51 1.76
CA SER A 191 19.36 0.33 2.22
C SER A 191 19.32 1.74 1.62
N THR A 192 18.85 1.85 0.37
CA THR A 192 18.65 3.15 -0.29
C THR A 192 17.65 4.01 0.45
N ILE A 193 16.55 3.43 0.95
CA ILE A 193 15.56 4.15 1.75
C ILE A 193 16.17 4.58 3.09
N ILE A 194 16.78 3.64 3.81
CA ILE A 194 17.36 3.95 5.12
C ILE A 194 18.40 5.06 5.01
N SER A 195 19.32 5.01 4.05
CA SER A 195 20.39 5.99 3.89
C SER A 195 19.92 7.41 3.58
N GLN A 196 18.70 7.56 3.08
CA GLN A 196 18.12 8.86 2.71
C GLN A 196 17.30 9.50 3.82
N LEU A 197 17.02 8.79 4.90
CA LEU A 197 16.35 9.35 6.06
C LEU A 197 17.23 10.41 6.73
N HIS A 198 16.59 11.42 7.31
CA HIS A 198 17.30 12.55 7.89
C HIS A 198 17.59 12.37 9.39
N ASN A 199 16.73 11.63 10.07
CA ASN A 199 16.80 11.44 11.52
C ASN A 199 16.46 10.00 11.89
N TYR A 200 17.13 9.49 12.90
CA TYR A 200 17.03 8.12 13.37
C TYR A 200 16.82 8.09 14.87
N PHE A 201 15.88 7.28 15.31
CA PHE A 201 15.64 6.91 16.69
C PHE A 201 15.85 5.40 16.80
N ILE A 202 17.04 4.99 17.24
CA ILE A 202 17.45 3.59 17.20
C ILE A 202 17.32 3.02 18.60
N HIS A 203 16.27 2.26 18.81
CA HIS A 203 16.06 1.50 20.04
C HIS A 203 16.94 0.24 20.04
N ARG A 204 16.87 -0.52 21.13
CA ARG A 204 17.64 -1.75 21.29
C ARG A 204 17.50 -2.68 20.10
N LEU A 205 18.62 -3.06 19.50
CA LEU A 205 18.74 -4.06 18.44
C LEU A 205 19.65 -5.19 18.94
N VAL A 206 19.22 -6.44 18.77
CA VAL A 206 19.96 -7.63 19.25
C VAL A 206 20.46 -8.46 18.08
N ASN A 207 19.77 -8.43 16.94
CA ASN A 207 20.13 -9.22 15.76
C ASN A 207 21.34 -8.58 15.06
N GLU A 208 22.40 -9.34 14.85
CA GLU A 208 23.65 -8.89 14.24
C GLU A 208 23.43 -8.30 12.83
N LYS A 209 22.54 -8.90 12.01
CA LYS A 209 22.24 -8.39 10.65
C LYS A 209 21.60 -7.00 10.70
N ASP A 210 20.72 -6.76 11.67
CA ASP A 210 20.07 -5.47 11.84
C ASP A 210 21.07 -4.41 12.30
N ILE A 211 21.97 -4.76 13.23
CA ILE A 211 23.04 -3.88 13.70
C ILE A 211 24.01 -3.57 12.55
N GLU A 212 24.43 -4.58 11.79
CA GLU A 212 25.30 -4.41 10.63
C GLU A 212 24.67 -3.49 9.58
N GLN A 213 23.39 -3.70 9.26
CA GLN A 213 22.66 -2.86 8.32
C GLN A 213 22.62 -1.40 8.79
N VAL A 214 22.30 -1.16 10.05
CA VAL A 214 22.27 0.18 10.66
C VAL A 214 23.66 0.81 10.62
N ASN A 215 24.71 0.09 11.01
CA ASN A 215 26.08 0.57 11.00
C ASN A 215 26.57 0.93 9.59
N ASN A 216 26.24 0.12 8.59
CA ASN A 216 26.70 0.32 7.22
C ASN A 216 25.91 1.40 6.47
N THR A 217 24.70 1.71 6.92
CA THR A 217 23.79 2.58 6.17
C THR A 217 23.68 3.97 6.79
N ILE A 218 23.78 4.09 8.11
CA ILE A 218 23.61 5.37 8.83
C ILE A 218 24.98 5.98 9.10
N SER A 219 25.38 6.93 8.28
CA SER A 219 26.68 7.61 8.37
C SER A 219 26.84 8.50 9.60
N TYR A 220 25.78 8.78 10.34
CA TYR A 220 25.79 9.62 11.53
C TYR A 220 26.18 8.86 12.82
N LEU A 221 26.29 7.53 12.79
CA LEU A 221 26.60 6.73 13.96
C LEU A 221 28.11 6.59 14.13
N ASP A 222 28.54 6.74 15.36
CA ASP A 222 29.89 6.39 15.78
C ASP A 222 29.96 4.94 16.32
N LYS A 223 31.16 4.42 16.45
CA LYS A 223 31.39 3.05 16.88
C LYS A 223 30.83 2.77 18.28
N VAL A 224 30.95 3.74 19.20
CA VAL A 224 30.48 3.59 20.59
C VAL A 224 28.93 3.46 20.61
N SER A 225 28.25 4.29 19.82
CA SER A 225 26.80 4.23 19.70
C SER A 225 26.35 2.88 19.17
N VAL A 226 26.98 2.36 18.12
CA VAL A 226 26.66 1.04 17.54
C VAL A 226 26.87 -0.09 18.55
N GLU A 227 27.98 -0.10 19.27
CA GLU A 227 28.30 -1.10 20.30
C GLU A 227 27.32 -1.05 21.47
N SER A 228 26.68 0.09 21.72
CA SER A 228 25.68 0.24 22.78
C SER A 228 24.30 -0.32 22.43
N LEU A 229 23.96 -0.45 21.14
CA LEU A 229 22.61 -0.85 20.69
C LEU A 229 22.08 -2.15 21.33
N PRO A 230 22.89 -3.23 21.47
CA PRO A 230 22.38 -4.49 22.05
C PRO A 230 22.03 -4.38 23.54
N ILE A 231 22.65 -3.45 24.25
CA ILE A 231 22.56 -3.33 25.72
C ILE A 231 21.67 -2.19 26.19
N LEU A 232 21.03 -1.44 25.25
CA LEU A 232 20.11 -0.36 25.61
C LEU A 232 18.95 -0.90 26.47
N SER A 233 18.59 -0.14 27.49
CA SER A 233 17.43 -0.44 28.33
C SER A 233 16.12 -0.11 27.63
N THR A 234 15.02 -0.62 28.15
CA THR A 234 13.67 -0.30 27.64
C THR A 234 13.43 1.21 27.72
N GLY A 235 12.91 1.79 26.62
CA GLY A 235 12.66 3.23 26.50
C GLY A 235 13.89 4.08 26.22
N VAL A 236 15.08 3.49 26.13
CA VAL A 236 16.31 4.19 25.69
C VAL A 236 16.46 4.06 24.18
N CYS A 237 16.90 5.12 23.53
CA CYS A 237 17.29 5.09 22.13
C CYS A 237 18.53 5.97 21.86
N VAL A 238 19.21 5.64 20.77
CA VAL A 238 20.22 6.51 20.16
C VAL A 238 19.52 7.39 19.13
N VAL A 239 19.63 8.70 19.29
CA VAL A 239 19.18 9.70 18.32
C VAL A 239 20.36 10.13 17.47
N ALA A 240 20.24 10.02 16.16
CA ALA A 240 21.27 10.39 15.21
C ALA A 240 20.64 11.09 13.98
N GLY A 241 21.42 11.88 13.29
CA GLY A 241 21.00 12.60 12.08
C GLY A 241 20.98 14.10 12.23
N GLN A 242 20.14 14.78 11.47
CA GLN A 242 20.11 16.25 11.44
C GLN A 242 19.56 16.89 12.74
N LEU A 243 18.87 16.14 13.58
CA LEU A 243 18.36 16.60 14.87
C LEU A 243 19.47 16.80 15.92
N ALA A 244 20.58 16.10 15.77
CA ALA A 244 21.66 16.12 16.74
C ALA A 244 23.01 16.21 16.02
N GLU A 245 23.88 17.13 16.47
CA GLU A 245 25.23 17.30 15.90
C GLU A 245 26.12 16.06 16.09
N MET A 246 25.82 15.26 17.10
CA MET A 246 26.44 13.98 17.41
C MET A 246 25.38 12.98 17.89
N PRO A 247 25.62 11.67 17.77
CA PRO A 247 24.69 10.69 18.34
C PRO A 247 24.47 10.91 19.83
N LEU A 248 23.23 10.92 20.26
CA LEU A 248 22.84 11.12 21.65
C LEU A 248 22.06 9.91 22.16
N VAL A 249 22.43 9.42 23.32
CA VAL A 249 21.65 8.42 24.03
C VAL A 249 20.62 9.13 24.90
N ILE A 250 19.35 8.90 24.65
CA ILE A 250 18.26 9.52 25.40
C ILE A 250 17.33 8.47 26.01
N GLN A 251 16.79 8.79 27.17
CA GLN A 251 15.69 8.05 27.80
C GLN A 251 14.38 8.74 27.44
N ILE A 252 13.45 7.99 26.87
CA ILE A 252 12.09 8.46 26.60
C ILE A 252 11.25 8.25 27.85
N ASP A 253 10.54 9.27 28.27
CA ASP A 253 9.65 9.20 29.42
C ASP A 253 8.51 8.21 29.18
N LYS A 254 8.12 7.52 30.25
CA LYS A 254 7.01 6.59 30.19
C LYS A 254 5.70 7.37 30.04
N ILE A 255 4.86 6.91 29.10
CA ILE A 255 3.49 7.45 28.95
C ILE A 255 2.69 7.23 30.26
N GLU A 256 1.90 8.21 30.64
CA GLU A 256 0.97 8.07 31.77
C GLU A 256 0.01 6.90 31.54
N LYS A 257 -0.30 6.17 32.59
CA LYS A 257 -1.13 4.95 32.50
C LYS A 257 -2.48 5.15 31.80
N GLU A 258 -3.03 6.35 31.87
CA GLU A 258 -4.29 6.73 31.21
C GLU A 258 -4.20 6.67 29.68
N PHE A 259 -3.01 6.92 29.12
CA PHE A 259 -2.74 6.93 27.68
C PHE A 259 -1.99 5.69 27.20
N GLU A 260 -1.69 4.73 28.09
CA GLU A 260 -1.07 3.49 27.69
C GLU A 260 -1.98 2.73 26.71
N PRO A 261 -1.47 2.30 25.54
CA PRO A 261 -2.26 1.49 24.61
C PRO A 261 -2.68 0.17 25.29
N GLN A 262 -3.93 -0.19 25.14
CA GLN A 262 -4.41 -1.49 25.63
C GLN A 262 -3.79 -2.58 24.76
N ASN A 263 -2.84 -3.30 25.33
CA ASN A 263 -2.33 -4.52 24.72
C ASN A 263 -3.33 -5.63 25.00
N GLU A 264 -3.85 -6.27 23.96
CA GLU A 264 -4.63 -7.52 24.07
C GLU A 264 -3.76 -8.72 24.48
N THR A 265 -2.64 -8.46 25.12
CA THR A 265 -1.73 -9.50 25.62
C THR A 265 -2.44 -10.26 26.71
N ILE A 266 -2.68 -11.53 26.48
CA ILE A 266 -3.28 -12.45 27.46
C ILE A 266 -2.32 -12.50 28.66
N GLU A 267 -2.75 -11.96 29.80
CA GLU A 267 -2.03 -12.10 31.06
C GLU A 267 -2.16 -13.56 31.56
N ILE A 268 -1.19 -14.38 31.21
CA ILE A 268 -1.16 -15.82 31.55
C ILE A 268 -1.26 -16.02 33.07
N GLU A 269 -0.66 -15.17 33.86
CA GLU A 269 -0.73 -15.18 35.32
C GLU A 269 -2.16 -15.03 35.84
N SER A 270 -2.96 -14.15 35.25
CA SER A 270 -4.36 -13.93 35.64
C SER A 270 -5.26 -15.11 35.30
N ILE A 271 -4.93 -15.88 34.27
CA ILE A 271 -5.67 -17.10 33.87
C ILE A 271 -5.29 -18.29 34.74
N TRP A 272 -4.02 -18.43 35.12
CA TRP A 272 -3.55 -19.54 35.92
C TRP A 272 -3.86 -19.37 37.40
N SER A 273 -3.89 -18.16 37.94
CA SER A 273 -4.26 -17.89 39.33
C SER A 273 -5.75 -18.08 39.63
N LYS A 274 -6.63 -18.15 38.63
CA LYS A 274 -8.07 -18.43 38.79
C LYS A 274 -8.44 -19.92 38.91
N LYS A 275 -7.47 -20.81 39.00
CA LYS A 275 -7.67 -22.29 39.13
C LYS A 275 -7.32 -22.83 40.50
N ASN A 276 -7.57 -22.10 41.59
CA ASN A 276 -7.61 -22.65 42.93
C ASN A 276 -8.87 -22.21 43.66
#